data_0bdc65676dead691b052dc0daba65abc
#
_entry.id   0bdc65676dead691b052dc0daba65abc
#
_cell.length_a   1.000
_cell.length_b   1.000
_cell.length_c   1.000
_cell.angle_alpha   90.00
_cell.angle_beta   90.00
_cell.angle_gamma   90.00
#
_symmetry.space_group_name_H-M   'P 1'
#
loop_
_entity.id
_entity.type
_entity.pdbx_description
1 polymer ?
#
loop_
_entity_poly.entity_id
_entity_poly.type
_entity_poly.pdbx_seq_one_letter_code
_entity_poly.pdbx_strand_id
1 'polypeptide(L)'
;MAKIDLGKINFVFRGTWAALTSYTERDVVVYMDSNIISTYVCITAVGSSTVGDIPSVAGVADANWAYMAKGVTDALGAMPQGAKGGALVSDGASNQTFTVGNTYPAWTDAATATNALNGKAYFCDTSAAAWTMTLPAAPTVGDTIWIVDAKGTFATNNLTLAGNGKNIHRQSADVTMNISDVSKMLIYHNATNGWIITG
;
A
#
# COMPACT_ATOMS: atom_id res chain seq x y z
N MET A 1 25.99 -49.70 -7.65
CA MET A 1 24.86 -48.78 -7.77
C MET A 1 24.51 -48.65 -9.24
N ALA A 2 23.28 -48.99 -9.63
CA ALA A 2 22.83 -48.83 -11.01
C ALA A 2 22.67 -47.33 -11.29
N LYS A 3 23.35 -46.82 -12.31
CA LYS A 3 23.23 -45.44 -12.76
C LYS A 3 21.96 -45.37 -13.62
N ILE A 4 20.93 -44.67 -13.15
CA ILE A 4 19.75 -44.39 -13.97
C ILE A 4 20.11 -43.21 -14.86
N ASP A 5 20.23 -43.45 -16.16
CA ASP A 5 20.36 -42.38 -17.16
C ASP A 5 18.96 -41.85 -17.46
N LEU A 6 18.64 -40.66 -16.96
CA LEU A 6 17.32 -40.02 -17.17
C LEU A 6 17.18 -39.39 -18.56
N GLY A 7 18.16 -39.58 -19.45
CA GLY A 7 18.14 -38.95 -20.78
C GLY A 7 18.16 -37.41 -20.72
N LYS A 8 18.44 -36.78 -21.83
CA LYS A 8 18.29 -35.30 -21.94
C LYS A 8 16.82 -34.99 -22.09
N ILE A 9 16.23 -34.32 -21.08
CA ILE A 9 14.90 -33.74 -21.21
C ILE A 9 15.05 -32.45 -22.02
N ASN A 10 14.70 -32.52 -23.30
CA ASN A 10 14.71 -31.35 -24.19
C ASN A 10 13.30 -30.74 -24.23
N PHE A 11 13.16 -29.53 -23.68
CA PHE A 11 11.99 -28.70 -23.90
C PHE A 11 12.18 -27.87 -25.18
N VAL A 12 11.11 -27.73 -25.97
CA VAL A 12 11.11 -26.95 -27.20
C VAL A 12 10.31 -25.67 -26.96
N PHE A 13 10.96 -24.54 -26.91
CA PHE A 13 10.31 -23.25 -26.75
C PHE A 13 9.63 -22.83 -28.07
N ARG A 14 8.30 -22.71 -28.05
CA ARG A 14 7.46 -22.37 -29.20
C ARG A 14 6.99 -20.91 -29.24
N GLY A 15 7.35 -20.12 -28.21
CA GLY A 15 6.90 -18.74 -28.09
C GLY A 15 5.50 -18.61 -27.47
N THR A 16 4.73 -17.63 -27.93
CA THR A 16 3.34 -17.44 -27.48
C THR A 16 2.44 -18.52 -28.06
N TRP A 17 1.56 -19.08 -27.25
CA TRP A 17 0.55 -20.03 -27.72
C TRP A 17 -0.30 -19.43 -28.85
N ALA A 18 -0.57 -20.21 -29.85
CA ALA A 18 -1.40 -19.81 -30.99
C ALA A 18 -2.49 -20.87 -31.24
N ALA A 19 -3.72 -20.41 -31.44
CA ALA A 19 -4.83 -21.28 -31.82
C ALA A 19 -4.55 -21.99 -33.16
N LEU A 20 -5.14 -23.15 -33.34
CA LEU A 20 -5.02 -23.96 -34.55
C LEU A 20 -3.56 -24.42 -34.88
N THR A 21 -2.72 -24.45 -33.88
CA THR A 21 -1.33 -24.91 -33.98
C THR A 21 -1.19 -26.25 -33.25
N SER A 22 -0.52 -27.21 -33.89
CA SER A 22 -0.20 -28.48 -33.23
C SER A 22 0.96 -28.32 -32.28
N TYR A 23 0.83 -28.87 -31.08
CA TYR A 23 1.90 -28.97 -30.10
C TYR A 23 2.15 -30.41 -29.73
N THR A 24 3.40 -30.75 -29.51
CA THR A 24 3.84 -32.08 -29.09
C THR A 24 4.27 -32.06 -27.63
N GLU A 25 4.35 -33.24 -27.02
CA GLU A 25 4.87 -33.33 -25.65
C GLU A 25 6.22 -32.61 -25.51
N ARG A 26 6.38 -31.83 -24.45
CA ARG A 26 7.56 -30.98 -24.12
C ARG A 26 7.66 -29.67 -24.92
N ASP A 27 6.70 -29.36 -25.79
CA ASP A 27 6.59 -28.01 -26.31
C ASP A 27 6.24 -27.06 -25.18
N VAL A 28 6.93 -25.93 -25.12
CA VAL A 28 6.74 -24.88 -24.07
C VAL A 28 6.21 -23.63 -24.73
N VAL A 29 5.13 -23.12 -24.18
CA VAL A 29 4.47 -21.89 -24.65
C VAL A 29 4.26 -20.89 -23.54
N VAL A 30 4.14 -19.64 -23.90
CA VAL A 30 3.64 -18.57 -23.03
C VAL A 30 2.18 -18.30 -23.38
N TYR A 31 1.31 -18.25 -22.39
CA TYR A 31 -0.11 -17.94 -22.58
C TYR A 31 -0.61 -17.01 -21.50
N MET A 32 -1.48 -16.08 -21.88
CA MET A 32 -2.11 -15.14 -20.96
C MET A 32 -3.56 -15.55 -20.73
N ASP A 33 -3.87 -15.92 -19.51
CA ASP A 33 -5.23 -16.20 -19.03
C ASP A 33 -5.60 -15.20 -17.95
N SER A 34 -6.74 -14.54 -18.10
CA SER A 34 -7.27 -13.60 -17.10
C SER A 34 -6.26 -12.53 -16.66
N ASN A 35 -5.50 -11.96 -17.60
CA ASN A 35 -4.40 -11.01 -17.38
C ASN A 35 -3.16 -11.60 -16.65
N ILE A 36 -3.06 -12.92 -16.53
CA ILE A 36 -1.89 -13.57 -15.93
C ILE A 36 -1.10 -14.26 -17.05
N ILE A 37 0.15 -13.83 -17.23
CA ILE A 37 1.07 -14.47 -18.16
C ILE A 37 1.74 -15.63 -17.44
N SER A 38 1.58 -16.83 -17.97
CA SER A 38 2.21 -18.05 -17.44
C SER A 38 2.93 -18.82 -18.54
N THR A 39 3.87 -19.65 -18.15
CA THR A 39 4.56 -20.57 -19.06
C THR A 39 4.02 -21.98 -18.83
N TYR A 40 3.68 -22.65 -19.91
CA TYR A 40 3.08 -23.98 -19.89
C TYR A 40 3.94 -24.95 -20.70
N VAL A 41 3.94 -26.20 -20.29
CA VAL A 41 4.50 -27.31 -21.04
C VAL A 41 3.38 -28.24 -21.50
N CYS A 42 3.42 -28.60 -22.77
CA CYS A 42 2.52 -29.61 -23.34
C CYS A 42 2.89 -30.98 -22.75
N ILE A 43 1.94 -31.63 -22.09
CA ILE A 43 2.11 -32.97 -21.48
C ILE A 43 1.40 -34.07 -22.28
N THR A 44 0.45 -33.69 -23.13
CA THR A 44 -0.22 -34.55 -24.07
C THR A 44 -0.33 -33.83 -25.41
N ALA A 45 0.10 -34.42 -26.48
CA ALA A 45 0.10 -33.80 -27.81
C ALA A 45 -1.30 -33.29 -28.19
N VAL A 46 -1.37 -32.06 -28.67
CA VAL A 46 -2.60 -31.42 -29.15
C VAL A 46 -2.54 -31.17 -30.64
N GLY A 47 -3.61 -31.51 -31.35
CA GLY A 47 -3.72 -31.33 -32.80
C GLY A 47 -4.13 -29.92 -33.20
N SER A 48 -3.86 -29.54 -34.46
CA SER A 48 -4.19 -28.20 -35.00
C SER A 48 -5.68 -27.96 -35.22
N SER A 49 -6.54 -28.95 -35.00
CA SER A 49 -7.98 -28.86 -35.28
C SER A 49 -8.84 -28.47 -34.08
N THR A 50 -8.27 -28.39 -32.91
CA THR A 50 -9.00 -28.12 -31.65
C THR A 50 -8.87 -26.68 -31.24
N VAL A 51 -9.94 -25.94 -31.40
CA VAL A 51 -10.07 -24.52 -30.93
C VAL A 51 -10.12 -24.43 -29.39
N GLY A 52 -10.19 -25.60 -28.71
CA GLY A 52 -10.40 -25.71 -27.27
C GLY A 52 -9.18 -26.05 -26.43
N ASP A 53 -8.04 -26.38 -27.03
CA ASP A 53 -6.85 -26.82 -26.30
C ASP A 53 -5.99 -25.61 -25.85
N ILE A 54 -6.62 -24.66 -25.16
CA ILE A 54 -5.90 -23.53 -24.58
C ILE A 54 -5.19 -23.99 -23.31
N PRO A 55 -3.97 -23.47 -23.04
CA PRO A 55 -3.18 -23.93 -21.90
C PRO A 55 -3.84 -23.79 -20.54
N SER A 56 -4.77 -22.82 -20.38
CA SER A 56 -5.45 -22.58 -19.11
C SER A 56 -6.77 -21.84 -19.31
N VAL A 57 -7.75 -22.12 -18.45
CA VAL A 57 -9.02 -21.40 -18.35
C VAL A 57 -9.22 -20.99 -16.90
N ALA A 58 -9.44 -19.71 -16.66
CA ALA A 58 -9.68 -19.15 -15.32
C ALA A 58 -8.63 -19.58 -14.26
N GLY A 59 -7.35 -19.65 -14.69
CA GLY A 59 -6.24 -19.99 -13.79
C GLY A 59 -6.07 -21.48 -13.50
N VAL A 60 -6.79 -22.35 -14.21
CA VAL A 60 -6.64 -23.82 -14.13
C VAL A 60 -6.05 -24.32 -15.44
N ALA A 61 -4.90 -25.04 -15.39
CA ALA A 61 -4.30 -25.64 -16.56
C ALA A 61 -5.25 -26.69 -17.17
N ASP A 62 -5.32 -26.72 -18.51
CA ASP A 62 -6.03 -27.76 -19.26
C ASP A 62 -5.36 -29.13 -19.07
N ALA A 63 -6.10 -30.20 -19.31
CA ALA A 63 -5.61 -31.57 -19.12
C ALA A 63 -4.37 -31.92 -19.99
N ASN A 64 -4.17 -31.21 -21.10
CA ASN A 64 -3.04 -31.43 -22.03
C ASN A 64 -1.82 -30.55 -21.69
N TRP A 65 -1.96 -29.65 -20.70
CA TRP A 65 -0.94 -28.70 -20.34
C TRP A 65 -0.63 -28.72 -18.84
N ALA A 66 0.60 -28.47 -18.49
CA ALA A 66 1.02 -28.27 -17.11
C ALA A 66 1.73 -26.91 -16.97
N TYR A 67 1.59 -26.29 -15.82
CA TYR A 67 2.37 -25.10 -15.51
C TYR A 67 3.86 -25.46 -15.42
N MET A 68 4.69 -24.80 -16.21
CA MET A 68 6.13 -24.78 -16.04
C MET A 68 6.54 -23.63 -15.10
N ALA A 69 5.95 -22.46 -15.32
CA ALA A 69 6.04 -21.31 -14.40
C ALA A 69 4.68 -20.62 -14.36
N LYS A 70 4.04 -20.65 -13.22
CA LYS A 70 2.76 -19.95 -13.02
C LYS A 70 3.02 -18.49 -12.75
N GLY A 71 2.46 -17.63 -13.59
CA GLY A 71 2.39 -16.21 -13.30
C GLY A 71 1.53 -15.99 -12.07
N VAL A 72 1.80 -14.95 -11.33
CA VAL A 72 0.96 -14.50 -10.24
C VAL A 72 0.07 -13.37 -10.74
N THR A 73 -1.18 -13.36 -10.30
CA THR A 73 -1.99 -12.15 -10.41
C THR A 73 -1.20 -11.03 -9.74
N ASP A 74 -0.94 -10.02 -10.52
CA ASP A 74 -0.08 -8.93 -10.09
C ASP A 74 -0.69 -8.20 -8.89
N ALA A 75 -0.54 -8.78 -7.72
CA ALA A 75 -0.61 -7.99 -6.48
C ALA A 75 0.56 -6.99 -6.42
N LEU A 76 1.58 -7.18 -7.27
CA LEU A 76 2.71 -6.27 -7.49
C LEU A 76 2.46 -5.28 -8.65
N GLY A 77 1.38 -5.46 -9.44
CA GLY A 77 1.12 -4.71 -10.68
C GLY A 77 0.67 -3.29 -10.52
N ALA A 78 0.53 -2.83 -9.32
CA ALA A 78 0.27 -1.42 -9.06
C ALA A 78 1.05 -0.93 -7.85
N MET A 79 2.38 -1.03 -7.92
CA MET A 79 3.13 -0.09 -7.10
C MET A 79 2.77 1.30 -7.61
N PRO A 80 2.09 2.14 -6.80
CA PRO A 80 1.80 3.50 -7.21
C PRO A 80 3.14 4.16 -7.56
N GLN A 81 3.33 4.49 -8.83
CA GLN A 81 4.47 5.27 -9.29
C GLN A 81 4.44 6.57 -8.50
N GLY A 82 5.38 6.74 -7.59
CA GLY A 82 5.50 7.96 -6.79
C GLY A 82 5.46 7.81 -5.28
N ALA A 83 5.14 6.66 -4.73
CA ALA A 83 5.23 6.44 -3.29
C ALA A 83 6.69 6.18 -2.88
N LYS A 84 7.41 7.24 -2.54
CA LYS A 84 8.72 7.09 -1.89
C LYS A 84 8.53 6.61 -0.46
N GLY A 85 9.19 5.52 -0.09
CA GLY A 85 9.24 5.03 1.29
C GLY A 85 8.20 3.97 1.65
N GLY A 86 7.62 3.28 0.67
CA GLY A 86 6.76 2.13 0.95
C GLY A 86 7.56 0.95 1.51
N ALA A 87 7.10 0.38 2.62
CA ALA A 87 7.60 -0.86 3.15
C ALA A 87 6.68 -2.02 2.78
N LEU A 88 7.26 -3.18 2.47
CA LEU A 88 6.51 -4.42 2.35
C LEU A 88 6.09 -4.85 3.75
N VAL A 89 4.81 -4.77 4.05
CA VAL A 89 4.28 -5.21 5.34
C VAL A 89 3.48 -6.49 5.12
N SER A 90 3.84 -7.56 5.84
CA SER A 90 3.01 -8.77 5.90
C SER A 90 1.84 -8.53 6.84
N ASP A 91 0.63 -8.80 6.39
CA ASP A 91 -0.60 -8.73 7.20
C ASP A 91 -0.78 -9.97 8.11
N GLY A 92 0.21 -10.88 8.12
CA GLY A 92 0.14 -12.15 8.86
C GLY A 92 -0.75 -13.21 8.17
N ALA A 93 -1.40 -12.88 7.08
CA ALA A 93 -2.08 -13.80 6.19
C ALA A 93 -1.18 -14.11 4.99
N SER A 94 -1.52 -15.12 4.19
CA SER A 94 -0.73 -15.54 3.03
C SER A 94 -0.66 -14.49 1.90
N ASN A 95 -1.31 -13.35 2.07
CA ASN A 95 -1.27 -12.21 1.16
C ASN A 95 -0.27 -11.17 1.66
N GLN A 96 0.73 -10.89 0.84
CA GLN A 96 1.61 -9.77 1.09
C GLN A 96 0.99 -8.54 0.44
N THR A 97 0.52 -7.62 1.28
CA THR A 97 0.03 -6.32 0.81
C THR A 97 1.18 -5.32 0.91
N PHE A 98 1.50 -4.67 -0.20
CA PHE A 98 2.33 -3.47 -0.14
C PHE A 98 1.50 -2.36 0.50
N THR A 99 1.62 -2.21 1.80
CA THR A 99 1.17 -0.98 2.43
C THR A 99 2.28 0.04 2.23
N VAL A 100 1.99 1.06 1.46
CA VAL A 100 2.85 2.25 1.45
C VAL A 100 2.76 2.84 2.85
N GLY A 101 3.65 2.40 3.72
CA GLY A 101 3.86 3.05 5.00
C GLY A 101 4.33 4.47 4.71
N ASN A 102 3.45 5.44 4.86
CA ASN A 102 3.84 6.83 4.78
C ASN A 102 4.76 7.11 5.97
N THR A 103 6.06 7.01 5.78
CA THR A 103 7.07 7.37 6.79
C THR A 103 7.09 8.87 7.05
N TYR A 104 6.42 9.65 6.20
CA TYR A 104 6.25 11.10 6.37
C TYR A 104 4.76 11.43 6.29
N PRO A 105 4.27 12.31 7.19
CA PRO A 105 2.88 12.73 7.15
C PRO A 105 2.59 13.48 5.85
N ALA A 106 1.38 13.30 5.30
CA ALA A 106 0.94 14.15 4.22
C ALA A 106 0.70 15.57 4.74
N TRP A 107 1.38 16.53 4.16
CA TRP A 107 1.27 17.94 4.52
C TRP A 107 0.06 18.60 3.87
N THR A 108 -0.64 19.44 4.62
CA THR A 108 -1.83 20.15 4.18
C THR A 108 -1.82 21.58 4.74
N ASP A 109 -2.16 22.56 3.91
CA ASP A 109 -2.36 23.92 4.38
C ASP A 109 -3.68 24.05 5.13
N ALA A 110 -3.67 24.77 6.25
CA ALA A 110 -4.84 25.05 7.07
C ALA A 110 -4.82 26.50 7.53
N ALA A 111 -5.80 27.29 7.09
CA ALA A 111 -5.93 28.71 7.39
C ALA A 111 -7.24 29.08 8.11
N THR A 112 -8.06 28.10 8.44
CA THR A 112 -9.35 28.24 9.12
C THR A 112 -9.59 27.05 10.03
N ALA A 113 -10.66 27.10 10.83
CA ALA A 113 -11.07 25.99 11.68
C ALA A 113 -11.03 24.64 10.95
N THR A 114 -10.23 23.72 11.46
CA THR A 114 -9.89 22.46 10.79
C THR A 114 -10.05 21.28 11.76
N ASN A 115 -10.65 20.18 11.28
CA ASN A 115 -10.63 18.91 11.98
C ASN A 115 -9.37 18.15 11.59
N ALA A 116 -8.46 17.97 12.53
CA ALA A 116 -7.22 17.25 12.30
C ALA A 116 -7.45 15.75 12.13
N LEU A 117 -6.68 15.13 11.25
CA LEU A 117 -6.70 13.69 10.99
C LEU A 117 -5.40 13.07 11.45
N ASN A 118 -5.48 11.81 11.92
CA ASN A 118 -4.29 11.03 12.28
C ASN A 118 -3.33 10.85 11.09
N GLY A 119 -2.02 10.91 11.37
CA GLY A 119 -0.97 10.75 10.38
C GLY A 119 -0.82 11.92 9.40
N LYS A 120 -1.42 13.06 9.68
CA LYS A 120 -1.33 14.28 8.88
C LYS A 120 -0.43 15.32 9.51
N ALA A 121 0.10 16.18 8.65
CA ALA A 121 0.87 17.35 9.03
C ALA A 121 0.21 18.61 8.45
N TYR A 122 0.20 19.67 9.21
CA TYR A 122 -0.49 20.91 8.90
C TYR A 122 0.46 22.10 8.90
N PHE A 123 0.50 22.82 7.80
CA PHE A 123 0.99 24.19 7.74
C PHE A 123 -0.14 25.12 8.16
N CYS A 124 -0.10 25.59 9.40
CA CYS A 124 -1.17 26.42 9.97
C CYS A 124 -0.89 27.90 9.72
N ASP A 125 -1.80 28.55 9.03
CA ASP A 125 -1.76 29.98 8.75
C ASP A 125 -2.81 30.70 9.62
N THR A 126 -2.36 31.47 10.61
CA THR A 126 -3.20 32.31 11.45
C THR A 126 -3.04 33.80 11.13
N SER A 127 -2.43 34.14 9.96
CA SER A 127 -2.16 35.55 9.63
C SER A 127 -3.42 36.41 9.54
N ALA A 128 -4.54 35.86 9.12
CA ALA A 128 -5.81 36.57 8.99
C ALA A 128 -6.58 36.64 10.30
N ALA A 129 -6.59 35.59 11.13
CA ALA A 129 -7.31 35.52 12.42
C ALA A 129 -6.86 34.27 13.19
N ALA A 130 -7.07 34.30 14.50
CA ALA A 130 -6.99 33.12 15.37
C ALA A 130 -8.09 32.12 15.00
N TRP A 131 -7.77 30.81 15.06
CA TRP A 131 -8.74 29.76 14.80
C TRP A 131 -8.44 28.49 15.61
N THR A 132 -9.34 27.50 15.52
CA THR A 132 -9.26 26.28 16.32
C THR A 132 -9.04 25.06 15.42
N MET A 133 -8.06 24.24 15.77
CA MET A 133 -7.88 22.89 15.26
C MET A 133 -8.51 21.90 16.22
N THR A 134 -9.47 21.12 15.76
CA THR A 134 -10.14 20.08 16.54
C THR A 134 -9.43 18.76 16.34
N LEU A 135 -8.94 18.15 17.42
CA LEU A 135 -8.26 16.86 17.39
C LEU A 135 -9.25 15.69 17.21
N PRO A 136 -8.81 14.51 16.73
CA PRO A 136 -9.67 13.35 16.56
C PRO A 136 -10.39 12.94 17.85
N ALA A 137 -11.70 12.64 17.76
CA ALA A 137 -12.52 12.23 18.89
C ALA A 137 -12.25 10.79 19.37
N ALA A 138 -11.78 9.93 18.49
CA ALA A 138 -11.51 8.52 18.75
C ALA A 138 -10.07 8.13 18.35
N PRO A 139 -9.05 8.75 18.96
CA PRO A 139 -7.67 8.43 18.65
C PRO A 139 -7.25 7.07 19.24
N THR A 140 -6.31 6.40 18.60
CA THR A 140 -5.65 5.19 19.07
C THR A 140 -4.23 5.49 19.56
N VAL A 141 -3.68 4.64 20.42
CA VAL A 141 -2.31 4.80 20.95
C VAL A 141 -1.31 4.85 19.80
N GLY A 142 -0.49 5.90 19.78
CA GLY A 142 0.51 6.12 18.72
C GLY A 142 0.02 6.98 17.55
N ASP A 143 -1.24 7.41 17.52
CA ASP A 143 -1.70 8.37 16.53
C ASP A 143 -0.91 9.67 16.63
N THR A 144 -0.54 10.25 15.50
CA THR A 144 0.32 11.43 15.43
C THR A 144 -0.26 12.52 14.53
N ILE A 145 -0.02 13.77 14.92
CA ILE A 145 -0.37 14.97 14.14
C ILE A 145 0.80 15.94 14.23
N TRP A 146 1.20 16.51 13.10
CA TRP A 146 2.23 17.57 13.07
C TRP A 146 1.60 18.92 12.78
N ILE A 147 2.11 19.95 13.43
CA ILE A 147 1.63 21.33 13.32
C ILE A 147 2.85 22.23 13.17
N VAL A 148 2.81 23.12 12.19
CA VAL A 148 3.83 24.13 11.94
C VAL A 148 3.14 25.48 11.80
N ASP A 149 3.66 26.50 12.49
CA ASP A 149 3.29 27.89 12.26
C ASP A 149 3.84 28.35 10.92
N ALA A 150 3.01 28.34 9.89
CA ALA A 150 3.45 28.61 8.52
C ALA A 150 3.82 30.07 8.24
N LYS A 151 3.34 30.98 9.09
CA LYS A 151 3.51 32.44 8.89
C LYS A 151 4.17 33.17 10.08
N GLY A 152 4.55 32.44 11.12
CA GLY A 152 5.13 33.06 12.32
C GLY A 152 4.12 33.94 13.06
N THR A 153 2.84 33.59 13.05
CA THR A 153 1.78 34.48 13.56
C THR A 153 1.04 33.96 14.79
N PHE A 154 1.42 32.82 15.36
CA PHE A 154 0.73 32.24 16.52
C PHE A 154 0.79 33.15 17.76
N ALA A 155 1.83 33.97 17.91
CA ALA A 155 1.90 34.92 19.02
C ALA A 155 0.91 36.09 18.91
N THR A 156 0.48 36.41 17.66
CA THR A 156 -0.47 37.51 17.40
C THR A 156 -1.90 36.96 17.27
N ASN A 157 -2.09 35.93 16.49
CA ASN A 157 -3.35 35.24 16.26
C ASN A 157 -3.16 33.77 16.65
N ASN A 158 -3.60 33.40 17.82
CA ASN A 158 -3.31 32.11 18.40
C ASN A 158 -3.98 30.96 17.61
N LEU A 159 -3.30 29.81 17.53
CA LEU A 159 -3.94 28.54 17.18
C LEU A 159 -4.41 27.85 18.46
N THR A 160 -5.69 27.51 18.54
CA THR A 160 -6.23 26.73 19.67
C THR A 160 -6.31 25.24 19.23
N LEU A 161 -5.82 24.34 20.07
CA LEU A 161 -5.97 22.91 19.92
C LEU A 161 -7.11 22.43 20.81
N ALA A 162 -8.24 22.05 20.21
CA ALA A 162 -9.38 21.52 20.95
C ALA A 162 -9.26 20.00 21.09
N GLY A 163 -9.27 19.51 22.32
CA GLY A 163 -9.07 18.10 22.65
C GLY A 163 -10.20 17.18 22.21
N ASN A 164 -11.38 17.72 21.86
CA ASN A 164 -12.54 16.97 21.37
C ASN A 164 -12.93 15.79 22.30
N GLY A 165 -13.03 16.07 23.59
CA GLY A 165 -13.32 15.10 24.63
C GLY A 165 -12.14 14.24 25.08
N LYS A 166 -10.93 14.51 24.58
CA LYS A 166 -9.69 13.88 25.03
C LYS A 166 -8.82 14.89 25.76
N ASN A 167 -8.06 14.40 26.72
CA ASN A 167 -7.10 15.23 27.41
C ASN A 167 -5.97 15.68 26.49
N ILE A 168 -5.38 16.83 26.79
CA ILE A 168 -4.10 17.27 26.26
C ILE A 168 -3.17 17.45 27.47
N HIS A 169 -2.03 16.79 27.51
CA HIS A 169 -1.11 16.78 28.65
C HIS A 169 -1.81 16.49 30.01
N ARG A 170 -2.74 15.51 30.04
CA ARG A 170 -3.53 15.12 31.23
C ARG A 170 -4.58 16.12 31.70
N GLN A 171 -4.81 17.17 30.93
CA GLN A 171 -5.82 18.18 31.23
C GLN A 171 -6.95 18.13 30.21
N SER A 172 -8.17 18.31 30.67
CA SER A 172 -9.36 18.33 29.79
C SER A 172 -9.55 19.66 29.06
N ALA A 173 -8.70 20.67 29.35
CA ALA A 173 -8.75 21.97 28.71
C ALA A 173 -8.08 21.96 27.34
N ASP A 174 -8.57 22.79 26.43
CA ASP A 174 -7.93 23.09 25.17
C ASP A 174 -6.59 23.80 25.39
N VAL A 175 -5.69 23.66 24.45
CA VAL A 175 -4.35 24.26 24.51
C VAL A 175 -4.22 25.36 23.48
N THR A 176 -3.77 26.54 23.93
CA THR A 176 -3.49 27.66 23.05
C THR A 176 -2.01 27.70 22.67
N MET A 177 -1.74 27.64 21.36
CA MET A 177 -0.42 27.86 20.77
C MET A 177 -0.26 29.36 20.55
N ASN A 178 0.59 30.00 21.35
CA ASN A 178 0.79 31.46 21.40
C ASN A 178 2.27 31.88 21.22
N ILE A 179 3.08 31.01 20.65
CA ILE A 179 4.48 31.28 20.36
C ILE A 179 4.65 31.14 18.84
N SER A 180 5.24 32.12 18.18
CA SER A 180 5.49 32.12 16.76
C SER A 180 6.63 31.19 16.36
N ASP A 181 6.67 30.79 15.07
CA ASP A 181 7.71 30.01 14.45
C ASP A 181 7.93 28.63 15.10
N VAL A 182 6.87 28.07 15.66
CA VAL A 182 6.94 26.75 16.30
C VAL A 182 6.55 25.62 15.36
N SER A 183 7.20 24.47 15.56
CA SER A 183 6.81 23.19 15.00
C SER A 183 6.58 22.22 16.15
N LYS A 184 5.43 21.57 16.18
CA LYS A 184 5.05 20.64 17.24
C LYS A 184 4.48 19.36 16.68
N MET A 185 4.80 18.24 17.32
CA MET A 185 4.16 16.96 17.07
C MET A 185 3.28 16.59 18.25
N LEU A 186 2.07 16.15 17.98
CA LEU A 186 1.16 15.58 18.97
C LEU A 186 1.16 14.07 18.81
N ILE A 187 1.25 13.34 19.92
CA ILE A 187 1.17 11.88 19.97
C ILE A 187 0.08 11.50 20.96
N TYR A 188 -0.89 10.70 20.56
CA TYR A 188 -1.88 10.18 21.48
C TYR A 188 -1.31 9.02 22.30
N HIS A 189 -1.36 9.15 23.64
CA HIS A 189 -0.84 8.12 24.52
C HIS A 189 -1.95 7.18 25.03
N ASN A 190 -2.95 7.72 25.72
CA ASN A 190 -4.08 6.96 26.28
C ASN A 190 -5.17 7.91 26.78
N ALA A 191 -6.27 7.37 27.30
CA ALA A 191 -7.37 8.17 27.79
C ALA A 191 -7.03 9.11 28.96
N THR A 192 -6.09 8.72 29.84
CA THR A 192 -5.67 9.53 31.00
C THR A 192 -4.74 10.66 30.61
N ASN A 193 -3.70 10.34 29.82
CA ASN A 193 -2.69 11.32 29.44
C ASN A 193 -3.11 12.17 28.24
N GLY A 194 -3.97 11.60 27.37
CA GLY A 194 -4.44 12.27 26.17
C GLY A 194 -3.35 12.46 25.12
N TRP A 195 -3.42 13.55 24.43
CA TRP A 195 -2.44 14.00 23.45
C TRP A 195 -1.23 14.62 24.16
N ILE A 196 -0.04 14.18 23.80
CA ILE A 196 1.23 14.71 24.31
C ILE A 196 1.86 15.56 23.21
N ILE A 197 2.13 16.81 23.50
CA ILE A 197 2.80 17.74 22.57
C ILE A 197 4.29 17.64 22.80
N THR A 198 5.06 17.45 21.73
CA THR A 198 6.53 17.30 21.74
C THR A 198 7.17 18.26 20.72
N GLY A 199 8.45 18.51 20.88
CA GLY A 199 9.25 19.38 19.99
C GLY A 199 9.40 20.81 20.46
#